data_ff5d8b3cd30a29b6439503a6bf1b4e87
#
_entry.id   ff5d8b3cd30a29b6439503a6bf1b4e87
#
_cell.length_a   1.000
_cell.length_b   1.000
_cell.length_c   1.000
_cell.angle_alpha   90.00
_cell.angle_beta   90.00
_cell.angle_gamma   90.00
#
_symmetry.space_group_name_H-M   'P 1'
#
loop_
_entity.id
_entity.type
_entity.pdbx_description
1 polymer ?
#
loop_
_entity_poly.entity_id
_entity_poly.type
_entity_poly.pdbx_seq_one_letter_code
_entity_poly.pdbx_strand_id
1 'polypeptide(L)'
;AVLVVLPLYYIPGNGYYKLGDSKYYLYRNISLICMGICLAVQIIAVVRSCRMENSSSSGMYMRKTGGKIIRWCREHSVVTAVCLYGFCALLSAICSSYGRTAWAGEWEWYMGAVTICLMVGGFLMAADYSGQYIRILYLGGAASVIVALIGLLQKLGYDPLGLLKGYVVGDWEYTHMLSTLGNNNWLSGYYSVMLP
;
A
#
# COMPACT_ATOMS: atom_id res chain seq x y z
N ALA A 1 3.50 -10.05 1.04
CA ALA A 1 4.08 -9.78 -0.29
C ALA A 1 4.54 -8.32 -0.41
N VAL A 2 3.68 -7.33 -0.19
CA VAL A 2 4.01 -5.90 -0.41
C VAL A 2 5.21 -5.45 0.44
N LEU A 3 5.25 -5.75 1.73
CA LEU A 3 6.34 -5.34 2.65
C LEU A 3 7.71 -5.98 2.33
N VAL A 4 7.74 -7.09 1.61
CA VAL A 4 8.97 -7.81 1.28
C VAL A 4 9.36 -7.60 -0.17
N VAL A 5 8.42 -7.79 -1.09
CA VAL A 5 8.68 -7.77 -2.52
C VAL A 5 8.89 -6.32 -3.01
N LEU A 6 8.05 -5.40 -2.58
CA LEU A 6 8.09 -4.02 -3.07
C LEU A 6 9.41 -3.28 -2.76
N PRO A 7 9.97 -3.35 -1.52
CA PRO A 7 11.25 -2.70 -1.23
C PRO A 7 12.40 -3.27 -2.07
N LEU A 8 12.38 -4.58 -2.35
CA LEU A 8 13.46 -5.27 -3.08
C LEU A 8 13.27 -5.27 -4.60
N TYR A 9 12.09 -4.92 -5.09
CA TYR A 9 11.78 -4.98 -6.52
C TYR A 9 12.52 -3.91 -7.31
N TYR A 10 13.19 -4.34 -8.39
CA TYR A 10 13.77 -3.47 -9.39
C TYR A 10 13.77 -4.18 -10.75
N ILE A 11 13.88 -3.43 -11.83
CA ILE A 11 14.01 -3.98 -13.19
C ILE A 11 15.45 -3.72 -13.66
N PRO A 12 16.24 -4.78 -13.89
CA PRO A 12 17.61 -4.64 -14.38
C PRO A 12 17.67 -3.81 -15.67
N GLY A 13 18.64 -2.91 -15.76
CA GLY A 13 18.87 -2.09 -16.95
C GLY A 13 18.02 -0.81 -17.06
N ASN A 14 16.99 -0.62 -16.25
CA ASN A 14 16.15 0.58 -16.30
C ASN A 14 16.75 1.80 -15.57
N GLY A 15 17.77 1.58 -14.74
CA GLY A 15 18.43 2.63 -13.96
C GLY A 15 17.51 3.28 -12.94
N TYR A 16 17.96 4.42 -12.44
CA TYR A 16 17.31 5.19 -11.39
C TYR A 16 15.91 5.72 -11.76
N TYR A 17 15.78 6.32 -12.94
CA TYR A 17 14.58 7.09 -13.32
C TYR A 17 13.29 6.27 -13.41
N LYS A 18 13.38 4.97 -13.68
CA LYS A 18 12.20 4.09 -13.79
C LYS A 18 11.93 3.26 -12.54
N LEU A 19 12.71 3.47 -11.49
CA LEU A 19 12.60 2.66 -10.28
C LEU A 19 11.27 2.91 -9.55
N GLY A 20 10.87 4.19 -9.41
CA GLY A 20 9.61 4.59 -8.81
C GLY A 20 8.40 4.07 -9.58
N ASP A 21 8.39 4.28 -10.90
CA ASP A 21 7.33 3.81 -11.79
C ASP A 21 7.13 2.30 -11.70
N SER A 22 8.23 1.55 -11.79
CA SER A 22 8.19 0.09 -11.73
C SER A 22 7.58 -0.42 -10.42
N LYS A 23 7.95 0.18 -9.28
CA LYS A 23 7.40 -0.15 -7.97
C LYS A 23 5.93 0.22 -7.85
N TYR A 24 5.55 1.39 -8.34
CA TYR A 24 4.15 1.82 -8.32
C TYR A 24 3.25 0.87 -9.12
N TYR A 25 3.63 0.52 -10.34
CA TYR A 25 2.84 -0.40 -11.15
C TYR A 25 2.76 -1.80 -10.52
N LEU A 26 3.85 -2.29 -9.94
CA LEU A 26 3.83 -3.54 -9.19
C LEU A 26 2.88 -3.47 -8.00
N TYR A 27 2.99 -2.43 -7.16
CA TYR A 27 2.12 -2.21 -6.01
C TYR A 27 0.65 -2.14 -6.43
N ARG A 28 0.33 -1.34 -7.43
CA ARG A 28 -1.03 -1.17 -7.95
C ARG A 28 -1.62 -2.51 -8.41
N ASN A 29 -0.87 -3.26 -9.22
CA ASN A 29 -1.36 -4.50 -9.79
C ASN A 29 -1.58 -5.58 -8.71
N ILE A 30 -0.63 -5.74 -7.78
CA ILE A 30 -0.78 -6.68 -6.65
C ILE A 30 -1.98 -6.28 -5.80
N SER A 31 -2.10 -5.00 -5.44
CA SER A 31 -3.21 -4.50 -4.61
C SER A 31 -4.57 -4.72 -5.28
N LEU A 32 -4.70 -4.44 -6.58
CA LEU A 32 -5.94 -4.67 -7.33
C LEU A 32 -6.31 -6.15 -7.37
N ILE A 33 -5.34 -7.04 -7.62
CA ILE A 33 -5.58 -8.49 -7.63
C ILE A 33 -6.02 -8.97 -6.24
N CYS A 34 -5.31 -8.58 -5.18
CA CYS A 34 -5.65 -8.97 -3.81
C CYS A 34 -7.05 -8.45 -3.41
N MET A 35 -7.35 -7.19 -3.70
CA MET A 35 -8.68 -6.61 -3.43
C MET A 35 -9.77 -7.32 -4.22
N GLY A 36 -9.53 -7.64 -5.49
CA GLY A 36 -10.47 -8.39 -6.32
C GLY A 36 -10.76 -9.78 -5.75
N ILE A 37 -9.74 -10.51 -5.30
CA ILE A 37 -9.90 -11.81 -4.66
C ILE A 37 -10.69 -11.68 -3.35
N CYS A 38 -10.34 -10.71 -2.49
CA CYS A 38 -11.06 -10.48 -1.23
C CYS A 38 -12.54 -10.16 -1.47
N LEU A 39 -12.84 -9.27 -2.43
CA LEU A 39 -14.22 -8.94 -2.79
C LEU A 39 -14.98 -10.17 -3.31
N ALA A 40 -14.37 -10.97 -4.17
CA ALA A 40 -14.98 -12.19 -4.68
C ALA A 40 -15.32 -13.18 -3.55
N VAL A 41 -14.39 -13.38 -2.60
CA VAL A 41 -14.62 -14.23 -1.43
C VAL A 41 -15.76 -13.69 -0.56
N GLN A 42 -15.82 -12.39 -0.32
CA GLN A 42 -16.89 -11.76 0.46
C GLN A 42 -18.25 -11.90 -0.23
N ILE A 43 -18.33 -11.66 -1.54
CA ILE A 43 -19.56 -11.84 -2.33
C ILE A 43 -20.04 -13.30 -2.25
N ILE A 44 -19.14 -14.27 -2.41
CA ILE A 44 -19.48 -15.71 -2.30
C ILE A 44 -20.02 -16.01 -0.88
N ALA A 45 -19.39 -15.45 0.17
CA ALA A 45 -19.84 -15.65 1.55
C ALA A 45 -21.24 -15.07 1.76
N VAL A 46 -21.51 -13.86 1.29
CA VAL A 46 -22.83 -13.21 1.38
C VAL A 46 -23.88 -14.00 0.63
N VAL A 47 -23.61 -14.43 -0.61
CA VAL A 47 -24.55 -15.24 -1.42
C VAL A 47 -24.86 -16.57 -0.75
N ARG A 48 -23.87 -17.23 -0.12
CA ARG A 48 -24.09 -18.45 0.66
C ARG A 48 -24.96 -18.19 1.89
N SER A 49 -24.73 -17.11 2.61
CA SER A 49 -25.53 -16.74 3.78
C SER A 49 -26.98 -16.44 3.39
N CYS A 50 -27.22 -15.65 2.33
CA CYS A 50 -28.57 -15.37 1.84
C CYS A 50 -29.31 -16.63 1.38
N ARG A 51 -28.61 -17.62 0.81
CA ARG A 51 -29.21 -18.91 0.40
C ARG A 51 -29.63 -19.74 1.60
N MET A 52 -28.92 -19.61 2.75
CA MET A 52 -29.27 -20.33 3.98
C MET A 52 -30.42 -19.65 4.76
N GLU A 53 -30.51 -18.29 4.70
CA GLU A 53 -31.55 -17.53 5.41
C GLU A 53 -32.93 -17.57 4.73
N ASN A 54 -33.05 -17.87 3.45
CA ASN A 54 -34.34 -18.02 2.78
C ASN A 54 -35.22 -19.15 3.32
N SER A 55 -34.77 -19.82 4.37
CA SER A 55 -35.52 -20.85 5.11
C SER A 55 -36.20 -20.33 6.39
N SER A 56 -36.05 -19.06 6.78
CA SER A 56 -36.61 -18.54 8.03
C SER A 56 -37.01 -17.07 7.93
N SER A 57 -38.33 -16.84 7.90
CA SER A 57 -39.12 -15.61 8.06
C SER A 57 -38.41 -14.26 8.14
N SER A 58 -38.60 -13.53 7.06
CA SER A 58 -38.35 -12.09 6.90
C SER A 58 -39.46 -11.26 7.57
N GLY A 59 -39.13 -10.33 8.45
CA GLY A 59 -40.15 -9.37 8.89
C GLY A 59 -39.74 -8.26 9.85
N MET A 60 -38.61 -8.26 10.56
CA MET A 60 -38.41 -7.28 11.66
C MET A 60 -36.97 -6.71 11.73
N TYR A 61 -36.26 -6.54 10.62
CA TYR A 61 -34.81 -6.26 10.67
C TYR A 61 -34.39 -4.79 10.53
N MET A 62 -35.21 -3.91 9.94
CA MET A 62 -34.75 -2.56 9.56
C MET A 62 -34.59 -1.54 10.69
N ARG A 63 -35.25 -1.69 11.81
CA ARG A 63 -35.29 -0.63 12.86
C ARG A 63 -34.15 -0.66 13.87
N LYS A 64 -33.37 -1.76 13.94
CA LYS A 64 -32.24 -1.92 14.89
C LYS A 64 -30.85 -1.66 14.29
N THR A 65 -30.76 -1.38 12.99
CA THR A 65 -29.49 -1.35 12.26
C THR A 65 -28.64 -0.11 12.59
N GLY A 66 -29.25 1.08 12.74
CA GLY A 66 -28.47 2.30 12.99
C GLY A 66 -27.69 2.28 14.31
N GLY A 67 -28.28 1.76 15.39
CA GLY A 67 -27.57 1.63 16.67
C GLY A 67 -26.42 0.62 16.65
N LYS A 68 -26.55 -0.43 15.83
CA LYS A 68 -25.47 -1.43 15.63
C LYS A 68 -24.29 -0.83 14.86
N ILE A 69 -24.55 -0.04 13.82
CA ILE A 69 -23.51 0.63 13.02
C ILE A 69 -22.72 1.61 13.89
N ILE A 70 -23.38 2.47 14.66
CA ILE A 70 -22.71 3.44 15.54
C ILE A 70 -21.86 2.73 16.58
N ARG A 71 -22.35 1.63 17.17
CA ARG A 71 -21.60 0.83 18.13
C ARG A 71 -20.37 0.21 17.45
N TRP A 72 -20.54 -0.40 16.28
CA TRP A 72 -19.44 -0.99 15.51
C TRP A 72 -18.37 0.04 15.15
N CYS A 73 -18.78 1.24 14.68
CA CYS A 73 -17.84 2.34 14.40
C CYS A 73 -17.05 2.79 15.64
N ARG A 74 -17.68 2.76 16.81
CA ARG A 74 -17.00 3.10 18.07
C ARG A 74 -16.01 2.01 18.49
N GLU A 75 -16.39 0.75 18.35
CA GLU A 75 -15.54 -0.40 18.69
C GLU A 75 -14.35 -0.53 17.73
N HIS A 76 -14.51 -0.10 16.46
CA HIS A 76 -13.49 -0.14 15.40
C HIS A 76 -13.10 1.27 14.92
N SER A 77 -12.76 2.15 15.85
CA SER A 77 -12.53 3.57 15.57
C SER A 77 -11.43 3.83 14.53
N VAL A 78 -10.35 3.07 14.56
CA VAL A 78 -9.24 3.20 13.58
C VAL A 78 -9.69 2.80 12.18
N VAL A 79 -10.39 1.67 12.05
CA VAL A 79 -10.95 1.22 10.76
C VAL A 79 -11.93 2.25 10.21
N THR A 80 -12.79 2.78 11.07
CA THR A 80 -13.75 3.83 10.70
C THR A 80 -13.06 5.09 10.22
N ALA A 81 -12.00 5.54 10.91
CA ALA A 81 -11.23 6.71 10.52
C ALA A 81 -10.53 6.52 9.16
N VAL A 82 -9.96 5.35 8.92
CA VAL A 82 -9.31 5.02 7.64
C VAL A 82 -10.32 4.96 6.49
N CYS A 83 -11.50 4.36 6.72
CA CYS A 83 -12.58 4.36 5.73
C CYS A 83 -13.07 5.79 5.41
N LEU A 84 -13.24 6.62 6.44
CA LEU A 84 -13.65 8.01 6.28
C LEU A 84 -12.59 8.82 5.50
N TYR A 85 -11.32 8.60 5.78
CA TYR A 85 -10.22 9.21 5.03
C TYR A 85 -10.28 8.85 3.53
N GLY A 86 -10.45 7.56 3.21
CA GLY A 86 -10.61 7.10 1.81
C GLY A 86 -11.84 7.71 1.14
N PHE A 87 -12.96 7.79 1.86
CA PHE A 87 -14.18 8.44 1.36
C PHE A 87 -13.97 9.93 1.07
N CYS A 88 -13.33 10.67 1.98
CA CYS A 88 -12.99 12.07 1.76
C CYS A 88 -12.05 12.27 0.55
N ALA A 89 -11.08 11.38 0.37
CA ALA A 89 -10.18 11.41 -0.79
C ALA A 89 -10.94 11.21 -2.11
N LEU A 90 -11.90 10.27 -2.15
CA LEU A 90 -12.76 10.06 -3.31
C LEU A 90 -13.65 11.28 -3.59
N LEU A 91 -14.29 11.84 -2.57
CA LEU A 91 -15.09 13.04 -2.73
C LEU A 91 -14.25 14.21 -3.25
N SER A 92 -13.06 14.42 -2.70
CA SER A 92 -12.12 15.43 -3.16
C SER A 92 -11.75 15.24 -4.63
N ALA A 93 -11.50 14.02 -5.08
CA ALA A 93 -11.18 13.74 -6.46
C ALA A 93 -12.36 13.97 -7.42
N ILE A 94 -13.59 13.61 -6.99
CA ILE A 94 -14.81 13.85 -7.76
C ILE A 94 -15.09 15.36 -7.92
N CYS A 95 -14.89 16.12 -6.85
CA CYS A 95 -15.12 17.58 -6.84
C CYS A 95 -13.95 18.38 -7.43
N SER A 96 -12.84 17.73 -7.77
CA SER A 96 -11.64 18.41 -8.27
C SER A 96 -11.75 18.77 -9.74
N SER A 97 -11.32 19.97 -10.09
CA SER A 97 -11.16 20.42 -11.48
C SER A 97 -9.90 19.87 -12.16
N TYR A 98 -9.00 19.22 -11.42
CA TYR A 98 -7.72 18.73 -11.94
C TYR A 98 -7.82 17.39 -12.69
N GLY A 99 -9.01 16.83 -12.86
CA GLY A 99 -9.26 15.64 -13.69
C GLY A 99 -8.29 14.48 -13.38
N ARG A 100 -7.48 14.10 -14.38
CA ARG A 100 -6.58 12.94 -14.26
C ARG A 100 -5.62 13.00 -13.07
N THR A 101 -5.08 14.17 -12.75
CA THR A 101 -4.11 14.33 -11.65
C THR A 101 -4.76 14.07 -10.30
N ALA A 102 -6.02 14.44 -10.10
CA ALA A 102 -6.74 14.13 -8.85
C ALA A 102 -6.93 12.61 -8.65
N TRP A 103 -7.12 11.85 -9.73
CA TRP A 103 -7.33 10.40 -9.67
C TRP A 103 -6.04 9.60 -9.66
N ALA A 104 -5.11 9.90 -10.56
CA ALA A 104 -3.89 9.11 -10.76
C ALA A 104 -2.68 9.66 -9.97
N GLY A 105 -2.72 10.92 -9.57
CA GLY A 105 -1.56 11.63 -9.05
C GLY A 105 -0.70 12.22 -10.17
N GLU A 106 0.30 12.99 -9.80
CA GLU A 106 1.32 13.53 -10.67
C GLU A 106 2.31 12.42 -11.05
N TRP A 107 2.94 12.58 -12.21
CA TRP A 107 3.98 11.65 -12.68
C TRP A 107 5.09 11.50 -11.64
N GLU A 108 5.60 10.29 -11.46
CA GLU A 108 6.59 9.88 -10.45
C GLU A 108 6.07 9.85 -9.00
N TRP A 109 5.06 10.61 -8.63
CA TRP A 109 4.51 10.65 -7.27
C TRP A 109 3.30 9.74 -7.08
N TYR A 110 2.45 9.62 -8.07
CA TYR A 110 1.27 8.74 -8.12
C TYR A 110 0.37 8.78 -6.88
N MET A 111 0.33 9.90 -6.16
CA MET A 111 -0.45 10.06 -4.92
C MET A 111 -1.87 10.58 -5.16
N GLY A 112 -2.55 10.01 -6.15
CA GLY A 112 -3.96 10.30 -6.44
C GLY A 112 -4.94 9.47 -5.62
N ALA A 113 -6.23 9.74 -5.79
CA ALA A 113 -7.31 9.06 -5.06
C ALA A 113 -7.27 7.53 -5.23
N VAL A 114 -6.88 7.03 -6.41
CA VAL A 114 -6.73 5.59 -6.66
C VAL A 114 -5.71 4.98 -5.70
N THR A 115 -4.54 5.61 -5.54
CA THR A 115 -3.48 5.12 -4.65
C THR A 115 -3.93 5.14 -3.19
N ILE A 116 -4.63 6.20 -2.78
CA ILE A 116 -5.21 6.30 -1.43
C ILE A 116 -6.22 5.16 -1.19
N CYS A 117 -7.10 4.89 -2.15
CA CYS A 117 -8.04 3.77 -2.04
C CYS A 117 -7.34 2.40 -1.97
N LEU A 118 -6.25 2.20 -2.72
CA LEU A 118 -5.45 0.98 -2.62
C LEU A 118 -4.77 0.85 -1.25
N MET A 119 -4.29 1.94 -0.66
CA MET A 119 -3.73 1.94 0.69
C MET A 119 -4.80 1.61 1.74
N VAL A 120 -5.98 2.22 1.64
CA VAL A 120 -7.13 1.90 2.52
C VAL A 120 -7.52 0.44 2.40
N GLY A 121 -7.65 -0.08 1.18
CA GLY A 121 -7.95 -1.49 0.94
C GLY A 121 -6.87 -2.43 1.50
N GLY A 122 -5.60 -2.09 1.33
CA GLY A 122 -4.47 -2.81 1.91
C GLY A 122 -4.51 -2.82 3.44
N PHE A 123 -4.84 -1.69 4.06
CA PHE A 123 -5.02 -1.60 5.51
C PHE A 123 -6.17 -2.50 6.00
N LEU A 124 -7.32 -2.47 5.33
CA LEU A 124 -8.47 -3.30 5.71
C LEU A 124 -8.13 -4.80 5.62
N MET A 125 -7.45 -5.21 4.55
CA MET A 125 -6.98 -6.59 4.43
C MET A 125 -5.98 -6.96 5.54
N ALA A 126 -5.05 -6.06 5.89
CA ALA A 126 -4.07 -6.30 6.94
C ALA A 126 -4.71 -6.40 8.33
N ALA A 127 -5.74 -5.60 8.60
CA ALA A 127 -6.47 -5.62 9.87
C ALA A 127 -7.17 -6.96 10.11
N ASP A 128 -7.71 -7.60 9.06
CA ASP A 128 -8.34 -8.91 9.13
C ASP A 128 -7.33 -10.05 9.40
N TYR A 129 -6.05 -9.88 9.00
CA TYR A 129 -5.00 -10.88 9.14
C TYR A 129 -4.07 -10.68 10.34
N SER A 130 -4.53 -10.01 11.38
CA SER A 130 -3.74 -9.64 12.58
C SER A 130 -3.04 -10.82 13.27
N GLY A 131 -3.53 -12.05 13.13
CA GLY A 131 -2.92 -13.24 13.74
C GLY A 131 -1.53 -13.65 13.18
N GLN A 132 -1.09 -13.09 12.06
CA GLN A 132 0.20 -13.42 11.43
C GLN A 132 1.21 -12.28 11.45
N TYR A 133 0.97 -11.24 12.24
CA TYR A 133 1.79 -10.02 12.25
C TYR A 133 3.27 -10.28 12.55
N ILE A 134 3.59 -11.21 13.44
CA ILE A 134 4.98 -11.54 13.80
C ILE A 134 5.77 -12.05 12.58
N ARG A 135 5.20 -12.96 11.78
CA ARG A 135 5.85 -13.45 10.56
C ARG A 135 6.06 -12.34 9.54
N ILE A 136 5.08 -11.45 9.41
CA ILE A 136 5.15 -10.30 8.51
C ILE A 136 6.26 -9.35 8.95
N LEU A 137 6.42 -9.09 10.25
CA LEU A 137 7.49 -8.27 10.81
C LEU A 137 8.88 -8.87 10.57
N TYR A 138 9.06 -10.17 10.82
CA TYR A 138 10.36 -10.83 10.55
C TYR A 138 10.73 -10.78 9.06
N LEU A 139 9.79 -11.06 8.16
CA LEU A 139 10.03 -11.00 6.72
C LEU A 139 10.30 -9.57 6.25
N GLY A 140 9.57 -8.60 6.77
CA GLY A 140 9.80 -7.17 6.52
C GLY A 140 11.16 -6.71 7.05
N GLY A 141 11.52 -7.15 8.26
CA GLY A 141 12.83 -6.88 8.87
C GLY A 141 13.98 -7.46 8.03
N ALA A 142 13.86 -8.70 7.56
CA ALA A 142 14.85 -9.31 6.67
C ALA A 142 15.01 -8.52 5.35
N ALA A 143 13.89 -8.09 4.74
CA ALA A 143 13.93 -7.23 3.56
C ALA A 143 14.62 -5.88 3.86
N SER A 144 14.37 -5.30 5.04
CA SER A 144 15.00 -4.05 5.47
C SER A 144 16.51 -4.18 5.60
N VAL A 145 16.99 -5.30 6.14
CA VAL A 145 18.44 -5.57 6.21
C VAL A 145 19.07 -5.63 4.83
N ILE A 146 18.42 -6.29 3.87
CA ILE A 146 18.91 -6.36 2.48
C ILE A 146 18.94 -4.97 1.85
N VAL A 147 17.89 -4.17 2.03
CA VAL A 147 17.84 -2.78 1.55
C VAL A 147 18.97 -1.94 2.16
N ALA A 148 19.24 -2.11 3.46
CA ALA A 148 20.35 -1.42 4.15
C ALA A 148 21.71 -1.82 3.59
N LEU A 149 21.94 -3.11 3.39
CA LEU A 149 23.20 -3.62 2.84
C LEU A 149 23.45 -3.08 1.44
N ILE A 150 22.44 -3.06 0.57
CA ILE A 150 22.57 -2.47 -0.78
C ILE A 150 22.92 -0.98 -0.68
N GLY A 151 22.23 -0.22 0.18
CA GLY A 151 22.52 1.19 0.39
C GLY A 151 23.92 1.43 0.95
N LEU A 152 24.39 0.59 1.87
CA LEU A 152 25.76 0.64 2.40
C LEU A 152 26.81 0.36 1.33
N LEU A 153 26.59 -0.66 0.48
CA LEU A 153 27.48 -0.95 -0.64
C LEU A 153 27.56 0.24 -1.61
N GLN A 154 26.44 0.86 -1.93
CA GLN A 154 26.42 2.06 -2.75
C GLN A 154 27.23 3.20 -2.12
N LYS A 155 27.11 3.41 -0.78
CA LYS A 155 27.90 4.41 -0.06
C LYS A 155 29.41 4.13 -0.12
N LEU A 156 29.81 2.86 -0.20
CA LEU A 156 31.20 2.43 -0.37
C LEU A 156 31.68 2.47 -1.83
N GLY A 157 30.86 2.97 -2.74
CA GLY A 157 31.18 3.07 -4.17
C GLY A 157 30.88 1.81 -4.99
N TYR A 158 30.25 0.79 -4.40
CA TYR A 158 29.82 -0.42 -5.10
C TYR A 158 28.34 -0.34 -5.43
N ASP A 159 27.99 -0.38 -6.71
CA ASP A 159 26.59 -0.48 -7.19
C ASP A 159 26.34 -1.84 -7.83
N PRO A 160 26.11 -2.89 -7.00
CA PRO A 160 26.00 -4.27 -7.52
C PRO A 160 24.78 -4.48 -8.42
N LEU A 161 23.76 -3.63 -8.30
CA LEU A 161 22.53 -3.74 -9.06
C LEU A 161 22.47 -2.76 -10.24
N GLY A 162 23.47 -1.88 -10.39
CA GLY A 162 23.50 -0.86 -11.44
C GLY A 162 22.38 0.17 -11.33
N LEU A 163 21.88 0.44 -10.12
CA LEU A 163 20.77 1.34 -9.86
C LEU A 163 21.14 2.82 -10.01
N LEU A 164 22.44 3.14 -9.84
CA LEU A 164 22.94 4.50 -9.98
C LEU A 164 23.22 4.89 -11.44
N LYS A 165 23.14 3.94 -12.38
CA LYS A 165 23.32 4.22 -13.81
C LYS A 165 22.26 5.20 -14.31
N GLY A 166 22.70 6.29 -14.93
CA GLY A 166 21.84 7.36 -15.42
C GLY A 166 21.48 8.42 -14.37
N TYR A 167 21.89 8.23 -13.12
CA TYR A 167 21.76 9.25 -12.11
C TYR A 167 22.91 10.26 -12.29
N VAL A 168 22.56 11.48 -12.69
CA VAL A 168 23.54 12.57 -12.78
C VAL A 168 23.78 13.05 -11.36
N VAL A 169 24.89 12.61 -10.79
CA VAL A 169 25.38 13.10 -9.51
C VAL A 169 25.98 14.48 -9.80
N GLY A 170 25.27 15.54 -9.46
CA GLY A 170 25.92 16.83 -9.21
C GLY A 170 26.92 16.65 -8.06
N ASP A 171 27.79 17.62 -7.77
CA ASP A 171 28.88 17.58 -6.77
C ASP A 171 28.50 17.18 -5.32
N TRP A 172 27.41 16.49 -5.12
CA TRP A 172 26.84 16.11 -3.81
C TRP A 172 27.20 14.67 -3.51
N GLU A 173 28.25 14.45 -2.76
CA GLU A 173 28.66 13.14 -2.21
C GLU A 173 27.55 12.40 -1.41
N TYR A 174 26.48 13.11 -1.05
CA TYR A 174 25.40 12.58 -0.23
C TYR A 174 24.38 11.70 -0.97
N THR A 175 24.42 11.66 -2.29
CA THR A 175 23.37 11.03 -3.10
C THR A 175 23.60 9.56 -3.40
N HIS A 176 24.70 8.97 -2.93
CA HIS A 176 25.09 7.61 -3.27
C HIS A 176 24.41 6.52 -2.43
N MET A 177 23.45 6.83 -1.58
CA MET A 177 22.76 5.87 -0.71
C MET A 177 21.27 5.82 -1.04
N LEU A 178 20.93 5.49 -2.28
CA LEU A 178 19.53 5.42 -2.74
C LEU A 178 18.92 4.05 -2.47
N SER A 179 19.76 3.03 -2.33
CA SER A 179 19.37 1.63 -2.24
C SER A 179 18.41 1.24 -3.38
N THR A 180 17.54 0.29 -3.15
CA THR A 180 16.47 -0.07 -4.07
C THR A 180 15.27 0.88 -3.99
N LEU A 181 15.22 1.80 -3.04
CA LEU A 181 14.09 2.73 -2.87
C LEU A 181 14.19 3.98 -3.75
N GLY A 182 15.40 4.30 -4.23
CA GLY A 182 15.61 5.34 -5.22
C GLY A 182 15.64 6.77 -4.71
N ASN A 183 15.40 7.00 -3.42
CA ASN A 183 15.44 8.34 -2.81
C ASN A 183 15.79 8.24 -1.33
N ASN A 184 16.69 9.12 -0.84
CA ASN A 184 17.11 9.15 0.55
C ASN A 184 15.95 9.44 1.52
N ASN A 185 15.01 10.30 1.14
CA ASN A 185 13.84 10.61 1.95
C ASN A 185 12.90 9.40 2.06
N TRP A 186 12.74 8.65 0.98
CA TRP A 186 11.94 7.41 0.99
C TRP A 186 12.64 6.32 1.80
N LEU A 187 13.96 6.24 1.71
CA LEU A 187 14.76 5.32 2.50
C LEU A 187 14.64 5.62 3.99
N SER A 188 14.76 6.89 4.40
CA SER A 188 14.59 7.29 5.80
C SER A 188 13.15 7.07 6.30
N GLY A 189 12.15 7.40 5.50
CA GLY A 189 10.74 7.13 5.80
C GLY A 189 10.45 5.64 5.95
N TYR A 190 11.02 4.81 5.09
CA TYR A 190 10.91 3.36 5.20
C TYR A 190 11.50 2.84 6.51
N TYR A 191 12.71 3.28 6.88
CA TYR A 191 13.34 2.86 8.13
C TYR A 191 12.65 3.40 9.37
N SER A 192 12.04 4.58 9.34
CA SER A 192 11.26 5.10 10.47
C SER A 192 10.05 4.23 10.80
N VAL A 193 9.55 3.45 9.83
CA VAL A 193 8.43 2.52 10.03
C VAL A 193 8.93 1.10 10.37
N MET A 194 10.06 0.69 9.79
CA MET A 194 10.55 -0.69 9.91
C MET A 194 11.49 -0.93 11.10
N LEU A 195 12.06 0.13 11.65
CA LEU A 195 12.88 0.10 12.86
C LEU A 195 12.07 0.73 14.00
N PRO A 196 11.49 -0.08 14.90
CA PRO A 196 10.73 0.41 16.06
C PRO A 196 11.62 1.07 17.09
#